data_cc767103313104d25d2319eb22c3427d
#
_entry.id   cc767103313104d25d2319eb22c3427d
#
_cell.length_a   1.000
_cell.length_b   1.000
_cell.length_c   1.000
_cell.angle_alpha   90.00
_cell.angle_beta   90.00
_cell.angle_gamma   90.00
#
_symmetry.space_group_name_H-M   'P 1'
#
loop_
_entity.id
_entity.type
_entity.pdbx_description
1 polymer ?
#
loop_
_entity_poly.entity_id
_entity_poly.type
_entity_poly.pdbx_seq_one_letter_code
_entity_poly.pdbx_strand_id
1 'polypeptide(L)'
;MGGAAQDAEEIVETFPDGSPAPRPSPRALPRASRSVPRAEDVPGSLAGALRLGAFFGFALVILRRGWLCDDAFISLRSVEHLLQGHGLVFNVGERVQSFTNPLWVLLLTGPHALLREPYAVLLVTGLLISLAAAWVLGWLAAPTPLLGALGLALLTMSEAYGDFSTSGLENPLSHLLVLSTLLFLLRPERWHRHPWAPWLCAGLALSTRLDNGVLLSCGLVVLALAQHRARLRALRAPSPSPSAVVPSSAPARRAASRSRAALRVAGAAALGLSPFLAWELFALVYYGSFVPNTAIAKLGVDVPRHQLLGQGVVYLLTSVERDPLTPLVLVMGAAFGWRTAATRPIALGVLLHLAYVIAVGGDFMAGRFFTVPFLAAVTLLLHGLGEALPRGSALVSGTAVCATVAALVILASPYDPFGPGGPRTIPPTGIVSERDYYRPELGLLPNLRVRAYRSHGFWRDGVAFRQGDRRVVVHDNAGLTAYAAGPTRHLVDTAGLTDPLLARLPPPYRRDWRIGHMSRPLPAGYRETLETGENRLEDPRLRELYGRLQLVTRGSLLSWERLRAIYALHTDSFNAAKKASP
;
A
#
# COMPACT_ATOMS: atom_id res chain seq x y z
N MET A 1 13.90 13.83 -83.24
CA MET A 1 15.27 13.91 -83.65
C MET A 1 16.11 13.64 -82.41
N GLY A 2 16.69 12.54 -82.13
CA GLY A 2 17.43 11.63 -83.00
C GLY A 2 18.74 11.35 -82.29
N GLY A 3 19.00 10.10 -81.90
CA GLY A 3 20.29 9.42 -81.87
C GLY A 3 21.04 9.57 -80.51
N ALA A 4 21.67 8.62 -79.97
CA ALA A 4 22.18 7.31 -80.38
C ALA A 4 22.58 6.61 -79.08
N ALA A 5 22.26 5.36 -78.98
CA ALA A 5 22.84 4.42 -78.05
C ALA A 5 24.25 4.06 -78.53
N GLN A 6 25.24 4.03 -77.69
CA GLN A 6 26.48 3.36 -77.88
C GLN A 6 26.65 2.22 -76.92
N ASP A 7 26.62 1.01 -77.44
CA ASP A 7 26.95 -0.25 -76.83
C ASP A 7 28.39 -0.25 -76.33
N ALA A 8 28.63 -0.51 -75.05
CA ALA A 8 29.94 -0.82 -74.51
C ALA A 8 30.03 -2.34 -74.39
N GLU A 9 30.73 -2.99 -75.28
CA GLU A 9 31.13 -4.41 -75.16
C GLU A 9 32.01 -4.61 -73.91
N GLU A 10 31.53 -5.46 -73.03
CA GLU A 10 32.26 -5.92 -71.84
C GLU A 10 33.26 -6.98 -72.24
N ILE A 11 34.54 -6.64 -72.27
CA ILE A 11 35.65 -7.57 -72.51
C ILE A 11 35.81 -8.46 -71.29
N VAL A 12 35.43 -9.73 -71.43
CA VAL A 12 35.68 -10.76 -70.42
C VAL A 12 37.05 -11.37 -70.60
N GLU A 13 38.02 -11.06 -69.78
CA GLU A 13 39.32 -11.78 -69.73
C GLU A 13 39.12 -13.16 -69.12
N THR A 14 39.49 -14.21 -69.86
CA THR A 14 39.49 -15.60 -69.42
C THR A 14 40.95 -16.12 -69.28
N PHE A 15 41.17 -16.96 -68.28
CA PHE A 15 42.44 -17.66 -68.08
C PHE A 15 42.65 -18.80 -69.12
N PRO A 16 43.88 -19.30 -69.30
CA PRO A 16 44.21 -20.31 -70.35
C PRO A 16 43.50 -21.66 -70.16
N ASP A 17 42.83 -21.92 -69.03
CA ASP A 17 42.07 -23.14 -68.74
C ASP A 17 40.55 -23.02 -68.98
N GLY A 18 40.09 -21.89 -69.51
CA GLY A 18 38.72 -21.69 -69.90
C GLY A 18 37.75 -21.39 -68.71
N SER A 19 38.26 -21.19 -67.49
CA SER A 19 37.44 -20.85 -66.34
C SER A 19 37.28 -19.33 -66.19
N PRO A 20 36.07 -18.81 -65.82
CA PRO A 20 35.89 -17.39 -65.63
C PRO A 20 36.58 -16.89 -64.34
N ALA A 21 37.23 -15.74 -64.44
CA ALA A 21 37.89 -15.09 -63.31
C ALA A 21 36.96 -14.87 -62.14
N PRO A 22 37.39 -15.10 -60.87
CA PRO A 22 36.56 -14.86 -59.70
C PRO A 22 36.24 -13.36 -59.60
N ARG A 23 34.95 -13.02 -59.52
CA ARG A 23 34.49 -11.63 -59.34
C ARG A 23 35.15 -11.05 -58.10
N PRO A 24 35.71 -9.85 -58.12
CA PRO A 24 36.25 -9.20 -56.94
C PRO A 24 35.12 -8.99 -55.95
N SER A 25 35.28 -9.51 -54.74
CA SER A 25 34.39 -9.22 -53.65
C SER A 25 34.28 -7.70 -53.44
N PRO A 26 33.09 -7.12 -53.21
CA PRO A 26 32.98 -5.68 -52.96
C PRO A 26 33.82 -5.34 -51.72
N ARG A 27 34.92 -4.63 -51.91
CA ARG A 27 35.69 -4.00 -50.85
C ARG A 27 34.69 -3.13 -50.07
N ALA A 28 34.35 -3.56 -48.85
CA ALA A 28 33.66 -2.72 -47.91
C ALA A 28 34.51 -1.45 -47.74
N LEU A 29 34.02 -0.36 -48.28
CA LEU A 29 34.51 0.98 -47.92
C LEU A 29 34.51 1.09 -46.42
N PRO A 30 35.58 1.53 -45.75
CA PRO A 30 35.55 1.81 -44.33
C PRO A 30 34.42 2.82 -44.14
N ARG A 31 33.32 2.37 -43.52
CA ARG A 31 32.33 3.28 -42.95
C ARG A 31 33.13 4.15 -41.99
N ALA A 32 33.46 5.36 -42.41
CA ALA A 32 33.83 6.42 -41.50
C ALA A 32 32.66 6.54 -40.53
N SER A 33 32.78 5.90 -39.38
CA SER A 33 31.96 6.20 -38.25
C SER A 33 32.30 7.65 -37.91
N ARG A 34 31.55 8.60 -38.53
CA ARG A 34 31.39 9.91 -37.90
C ARG A 34 30.82 9.61 -36.53
N SER A 35 31.69 9.53 -35.55
CA SER A 35 31.31 9.70 -34.15
C SER A 35 30.66 11.07 -34.10
N VAL A 36 29.31 11.08 -34.18
CA VAL A 36 28.53 12.20 -33.70
C VAL A 36 29.06 12.43 -32.28
N PRO A 37 29.54 13.66 -31.95
CA PRO A 37 29.96 13.93 -30.58
C PRO A 37 28.80 13.49 -29.68
N ARG A 38 29.03 12.49 -28.84
CA ARG A 38 28.07 12.15 -27.79
C ARG A 38 27.91 13.41 -26.97
N ALA A 39 26.70 13.99 -27.01
CA ALA A 39 26.32 15.00 -26.07
C ALA A 39 26.72 14.49 -24.70
N GLU A 40 27.47 15.29 -23.96
CA GLU A 40 28.11 14.92 -22.70
C GLU A 40 27.08 14.29 -21.75
N ASP A 41 27.21 12.98 -21.57
CA ASP A 41 26.46 12.28 -20.52
C ASP A 41 26.88 12.91 -19.19
N VAL A 42 25.92 13.22 -18.30
CA VAL A 42 26.27 13.64 -16.93
C VAL A 42 27.24 12.62 -16.39
N PRO A 43 28.44 13.01 -15.92
CA PRO A 43 29.40 12.07 -15.38
C PRO A 43 28.71 11.15 -14.38
N GLY A 44 28.89 9.84 -14.50
CA GLY A 44 28.21 8.86 -13.64
C GLY A 44 28.43 9.13 -12.15
N SER A 45 29.56 9.78 -11.80
CA SER A 45 29.88 10.28 -10.46
C SER A 45 28.92 11.38 -10.00
N LEU A 46 28.59 12.37 -10.85
CA LEU A 46 27.69 13.46 -10.50
C LEU A 46 26.24 12.96 -10.36
N ALA A 47 25.76 12.13 -11.28
CA ALA A 47 24.43 11.55 -11.17
C ALA A 47 24.28 10.68 -9.90
N GLY A 48 25.35 9.94 -9.54
CA GLY A 48 25.41 9.19 -8.28
C GLY A 48 25.38 10.09 -7.05
N ALA A 49 26.15 11.20 -7.07
CA ALA A 49 26.16 12.18 -6.00
C ALA A 49 24.80 12.88 -5.82
N LEU A 50 24.13 13.24 -6.92
CA LEU A 50 22.77 13.82 -6.87
C LEU A 50 21.77 12.84 -6.25
N ARG A 51 21.84 11.54 -6.60
CA ARG A 51 20.99 10.52 -6.01
C ARG A 51 21.22 10.36 -4.52
N LEU A 52 22.49 10.31 -4.08
CA LEU A 52 22.83 10.26 -2.65
C LEU A 52 22.35 11.51 -1.92
N GLY A 53 22.57 12.70 -2.48
CA GLY A 53 22.08 13.96 -1.93
C GLY A 53 20.55 13.98 -1.78
N ALA A 54 19.82 13.52 -2.79
CA ALA A 54 18.36 13.40 -2.74
C ALA A 54 17.89 12.39 -1.67
N PHE A 55 18.60 11.28 -1.49
CA PHE A 55 18.30 10.31 -0.43
C PHE A 55 18.49 10.90 0.98
N PHE A 56 19.61 11.57 1.22
CA PHE A 56 19.84 12.24 2.50
C PHE A 56 18.91 13.43 2.72
N GLY A 57 18.54 14.15 1.65
CA GLY A 57 17.52 15.19 1.70
C GLY A 57 16.16 14.62 2.13
N PHE A 58 15.74 13.51 1.53
CA PHE A 58 14.54 12.79 1.94
C PHE A 58 14.61 12.36 3.42
N ALA A 59 15.73 11.72 3.82
CA ALA A 59 15.93 11.30 5.21
C ALA A 59 15.82 12.48 6.19
N LEU A 60 16.44 13.61 5.87
CA LEU A 60 16.39 14.82 6.69
C LEU A 60 14.96 15.36 6.82
N VAL A 61 14.22 15.42 5.70
CA VAL A 61 12.84 15.94 5.70
C VAL A 61 11.92 15.03 6.53
N ILE A 62 11.95 13.71 6.35
CA ILE A 62 11.08 12.81 7.12
C ILE A 62 11.47 12.76 8.61
N LEU A 63 12.76 12.95 8.95
CA LEU A 63 13.19 13.12 10.34
C LEU A 63 12.65 14.42 10.93
N ARG A 64 12.84 15.55 10.24
CA ARG A 64 12.35 16.84 10.71
C ARG A 64 10.84 16.89 10.86
N ARG A 65 10.13 16.23 9.95
CA ARG A 65 8.66 16.13 9.95
C ARG A 65 8.13 14.95 10.78
N GLY A 66 9.00 14.16 11.42
CA GLY A 66 8.63 12.98 12.18
C GLY A 66 7.56 13.26 13.24
N TRP A 67 6.53 12.41 13.28
CA TRP A 67 5.38 12.50 14.18
C TRP A 67 4.68 11.16 14.31
N LEU A 68 3.82 11.02 15.31
CA LEU A 68 2.96 9.84 15.46
C LEU A 68 1.49 10.23 15.48
N CYS A 69 0.68 9.37 14.87
CA CYS A 69 -0.77 9.41 14.88
C CYS A 69 -1.31 8.68 16.12
N ASP A 70 -2.47 9.12 16.60
CA ASP A 70 -3.19 8.44 17.67
C ASP A 70 -3.55 6.99 17.32
N ASP A 71 -4.05 6.74 16.10
CA ASP A 71 -4.44 5.41 15.62
C ASP A 71 -3.32 4.36 15.70
N ALA A 72 -2.05 4.79 15.67
CA ALA A 72 -0.90 3.88 15.82
C ALA A 72 -0.90 3.16 17.17
N PHE A 73 -1.43 3.81 18.22
CA PHE A 73 -1.51 3.24 19.55
C PHE A 73 -2.64 2.21 19.69
N ILE A 74 -3.63 2.18 18.79
CA ILE A 74 -4.62 1.08 18.72
C ILE A 74 -3.91 -0.24 18.40
N SER A 75 -3.06 -0.23 17.37
CA SER A 75 -2.24 -1.39 16.99
C SER A 75 -1.25 -1.77 18.09
N LEU A 76 -0.57 -0.78 18.68
CA LEU A 76 0.44 -1.02 19.71
C LEU A 76 -0.16 -1.55 21.02
N ARG A 77 -1.40 -1.18 21.37
CA ARG A 77 -2.12 -1.76 22.52
C ARG A 77 -2.30 -3.27 22.34
N SER A 78 -2.67 -3.71 21.13
CA SER A 78 -2.79 -5.15 20.85
C SER A 78 -1.44 -5.88 20.93
N VAL A 79 -0.34 -5.23 20.51
CA VAL A 79 1.02 -5.73 20.68
C VAL A 79 1.40 -5.86 22.16
N GLU A 80 1.12 -4.82 22.95
CA GLU A 80 1.39 -4.82 24.40
C GLU A 80 0.66 -5.96 25.10
N HIS A 81 -0.63 -6.17 24.79
CA HIS A 81 -1.41 -7.27 25.37
C HIS A 81 -0.89 -8.65 24.92
N LEU A 82 -0.44 -8.79 23.68
CA LEU A 82 0.20 -10.02 23.21
C LEU A 82 1.45 -10.32 24.01
N LEU A 83 2.32 -9.34 24.22
CA LEU A 83 3.58 -9.49 24.98
C LEU A 83 3.37 -9.74 26.48
N GLN A 84 2.22 -9.32 27.03
CA GLN A 84 1.81 -9.59 28.41
C GLN A 84 1.08 -10.95 28.57
N GLY A 85 0.92 -11.73 27.49
CA GLY A 85 0.25 -13.03 27.51
C GLY A 85 -1.27 -12.99 27.49
N HIS A 86 -1.88 -11.81 27.27
CA HIS A 86 -3.33 -11.67 27.16
C HIS A 86 -3.88 -12.04 25.78
N GLY A 87 -3.00 -12.36 24.80
CA GLY A 87 -3.35 -12.63 23.43
C GLY A 87 -3.37 -11.36 22.57
N LEU A 88 -3.60 -11.56 21.27
CA LEU A 88 -3.63 -10.47 20.28
C LEU A 88 -5.01 -9.78 20.31
N VAL A 89 -5.27 -8.99 21.33
CA VAL A 89 -6.58 -8.40 21.65
C VAL A 89 -6.45 -6.92 22.02
N PHE A 90 -7.50 -6.15 21.79
CA PHE A 90 -7.58 -4.75 22.22
C PHE A 90 -8.02 -4.61 23.68
N ASN A 91 -9.08 -5.30 24.06
CA ASN A 91 -9.52 -5.45 25.46
C ASN A 91 -9.22 -6.87 25.94
N VAL A 92 -8.65 -6.98 27.14
CA VAL A 92 -8.30 -8.26 27.73
C VAL A 92 -9.55 -9.14 27.92
N GLY A 93 -9.45 -10.40 27.51
CA GLY A 93 -10.56 -11.36 27.59
C GLY A 93 -11.57 -11.28 26.44
N GLU A 94 -11.35 -10.43 25.43
CA GLU A 94 -12.25 -10.26 24.30
C GLU A 94 -11.50 -10.29 22.97
N ARG A 95 -11.70 -11.34 22.17
CA ARG A 95 -11.03 -11.51 20.86
C ARG A 95 -11.72 -10.69 19.79
N VAL A 96 -11.32 -9.43 19.64
CA VAL A 96 -11.79 -8.49 18.62
C VAL A 96 -10.59 -7.99 17.82
N GLN A 97 -10.64 -8.12 16.50
CA GLN A 97 -9.61 -7.57 15.61
C GLN A 97 -9.86 -6.08 15.39
N SER A 98 -9.20 -5.24 16.19
CA SER A 98 -9.31 -3.78 16.17
C SER A 98 -8.37 -3.10 15.17
N PHE A 99 -7.61 -3.85 14.39
CA PHE A 99 -6.63 -3.36 13.43
C PHE A 99 -6.84 -4.00 12.06
N THR A 100 -6.50 -3.26 10.99
CA THR A 100 -6.62 -3.68 9.57
C THR A 100 -5.27 -4.01 8.95
N ASN A 101 -4.18 -3.97 9.75
CA ASN A 101 -2.79 -4.04 9.34
C ASN A 101 -2.01 -5.15 10.07
N PRO A 102 -2.44 -6.41 9.96
CA PRO A 102 -1.89 -7.49 10.78
C PRO A 102 -0.37 -7.67 10.65
N LEU A 103 0.20 -7.53 9.45
CA LEU A 103 1.64 -7.64 9.26
C LEU A 103 2.41 -6.53 10.01
N TRP A 104 1.85 -5.31 10.04
CA TRP A 104 2.42 -4.20 10.80
C TRP A 104 2.43 -4.50 12.30
N VAL A 105 1.31 -4.97 12.85
CA VAL A 105 1.18 -5.36 14.27
C VAL A 105 2.19 -6.45 14.63
N LEU A 106 2.31 -7.50 13.80
CA LEU A 106 3.29 -8.56 14.03
C LEU A 106 4.74 -8.05 13.94
N LEU A 107 5.03 -7.16 13.01
CA LEU A 107 6.35 -6.54 12.86
C LEU A 107 6.74 -5.70 14.08
N LEU A 108 5.80 -4.93 14.64
CA LEU A 108 6.03 -4.11 15.83
C LEU A 108 6.32 -4.95 17.09
N THR A 109 5.88 -6.21 17.14
CA THR A 109 6.02 -7.05 18.32
C THR A 109 7.47 -7.24 18.73
N GLY A 110 8.39 -7.51 17.79
CA GLY A 110 9.81 -7.68 18.08
C GLY A 110 10.48 -6.43 18.66
N PRO A 111 10.46 -5.29 17.95
CA PRO A 111 10.99 -4.03 18.47
C PRO A 111 10.38 -3.61 19.81
N HIS A 112 9.05 -3.82 19.99
CA HIS A 112 8.39 -3.46 21.24
C HIS A 112 8.77 -4.38 22.41
N ALA A 113 9.00 -5.65 22.14
CA ALA A 113 9.54 -6.58 23.16
C ALA A 113 10.92 -6.16 23.67
N LEU A 114 11.76 -5.60 22.78
CA LEU A 114 13.12 -5.19 23.11
C LEU A 114 13.18 -3.82 23.79
N LEU A 115 12.53 -2.81 23.23
CA LEU A 115 12.70 -1.40 23.63
C LEU A 115 11.71 -0.96 24.71
N ARG A 116 10.50 -1.56 24.77
CA ARG A 116 9.41 -1.20 25.70
C ARG A 116 9.06 0.30 25.76
N GLU A 117 9.50 1.06 24.77
CA GLU A 117 9.20 2.48 24.65
C GLU A 117 8.33 2.73 23.41
N PRO A 118 7.02 3.01 23.59
CA PRO A 118 6.04 3.02 22.52
C PRO A 118 6.35 4.03 21.40
N TYR A 119 6.78 5.24 21.79
CA TYR A 119 7.05 6.31 20.84
C TYR A 119 8.22 5.96 19.91
N ALA A 120 9.34 5.50 20.50
CA ALA A 120 10.54 5.14 19.73
C ALA A 120 10.27 3.93 18.82
N VAL A 121 9.55 2.91 19.31
CA VAL A 121 9.21 1.72 18.52
C VAL A 121 8.46 2.11 17.25
N LEU A 122 7.39 2.89 17.36
CA LEU A 122 6.56 3.29 16.22
C LEU A 122 7.33 4.17 15.25
N LEU A 123 8.03 5.20 15.76
CA LEU A 123 8.74 6.17 14.93
C LEU A 123 9.92 5.54 14.20
N VAL A 124 10.81 4.83 14.94
CA VAL A 124 12.03 4.27 14.36
C VAL A 124 11.71 3.16 13.36
N THR A 125 10.73 2.30 13.66
CA THR A 125 10.31 1.26 12.71
C THR A 125 9.76 1.88 11.42
N GLY A 126 8.88 2.87 11.51
CA GLY A 126 8.37 3.61 10.35
C GLY A 126 9.47 4.27 9.53
N LEU A 127 10.39 4.96 10.21
CA LEU A 127 11.53 5.64 9.60
C LEU A 127 12.44 4.67 8.82
N LEU A 128 12.86 3.58 9.45
CA LEU A 128 13.77 2.60 8.82
C LEU A 128 13.13 1.97 7.57
N ILE A 129 11.84 1.64 7.62
CA ILE A 129 11.13 1.06 6.49
C ILE A 129 10.93 2.09 5.37
N SER A 130 10.65 3.37 5.71
CA SER A 130 10.56 4.46 4.72
C SER A 130 11.89 4.70 4.02
N LEU A 131 13.00 4.66 4.75
CA LEU A 131 14.34 4.74 4.15
C LEU A 131 14.64 3.54 3.25
N ALA A 132 14.22 2.34 3.64
CA ALA A 132 14.34 1.15 2.81
C ALA A 132 13.51 1.28 1.51
N ALA A 133 12.27 1.77 1.58
CA ALA A 133 11.45 2.02 0.40
C ALA A 133 12.06 3.08 -0.53
N ALA A 134 12.58 4.17 0.02
CA ALA A 134 13.29 5.21 -0.73
C ALA A 134 14.57 4.67 -1.39
N TRP A 135 15.32 3.83 -0.68
CA TRP A 135 16.48 3.15 -1.24
C TRP A 135 16.10 2.23 -2.40
N VAL A 136 15.06 1.40 -2.23
CA VAL A 136 14.54 0.54 -3.30
C VAL A 136 14.13 1.36 -4.52
N LEU A 137 13.44 2.49 -4.34
CA LEU A 137 13.07 3.38 -5.43
C LEU A 137 14.31 3.92 -6.15
N GLY A 138 15.23 4.52 -5.41
CA GLY A 138 16.40 5.21 -5.96
C GLY A 138 17.40 4.29 -6.64
N TRP A 139 17.60 3.06 -6.13
CA TRP A 139 18.66 2.16 -6.60
C TRP A 139 18.18 0.93 -7.36
N LEU A 140 17.00 0.43 -7.06
CA LEU A 140 16.49 -0.80 -7.67
C LEU A 140 15.37 -0.57 -8.68
N ALA A 141 14.51 0.44 -8.48
CA ALA A 141 13.39 0.71 -9.36
C ALA A 141 13.75 1.68 -10.47
N ALA A 142 14.43 2.77 -10.17
CA ALA A 142 14.79 3.79 -11.15
C ALA A 142 15.71 3.23 -12.25
N PRO A 143 15.46 3.57 -13.54
CA PRO A 143 16.27 3.11 -14.67
C PRO A 143 17.70 3.67 -14.69
N THR A 144 17.91 4.89 -14.18
CA THR A 144 19.21 5.57 -14.13
C THR A 144 19.40 6.28 -12.78
N PRO A 145 20.66 6.58 -12.37
CA PRO A 145 20.90 7.33 -11.14
C PRO A 145 20.23 8.71 -11.11
N LEU A 146 20.16 9.41 -12.23
CA LEU A 146 19.52 10.72 -12.35
C LEU A 146 18.00 10.64 -12.14
N LEU A 147 17.35 9.64 -12.74
CA LEU A 147 15.92 9.37 -12.49
C LEU A 147 15.67 8.90 -11.05
N GLY A 148 16.63 8.18 -10.44
CA GLY A 148 16.59 7.85 -9.03
C GLY A 148 16.61 9.10 -8.15
N ALA A 149 17.45 10.09 -8.46
CA ALA A 149 17.45 11.38 -7.79
C ALA A 149 16.12 12.13 -7.94
N LEU A 150 15.56 12.15 -9.16
CA LEU A 150 14.24 12.75 -9.42
C LEU A 150 13.14 12.06 -8.59
N GLY A 151 13.10 10.73 -8.58
CA GLY A 151 12.12 9.98 -7.80
C GLY A 151 12.18 10.31 -6.31
N LEU A 152 13.40 10.33 -5.74
CA LEU A 152 13.62 10.70 -4.34
C LEU A 152 13.23 12.15 -4.04
N ALA A 153 13.51 13.08 -4.97
CA ALA A 153 13.06 14.47 -4.86
C ALA A 153 11.52 14.58 -4.85
N LEU A 154 10.84 13.84 -5.74
CA LEU A 154 9.36 13.80 -5.76
C LEU A 154 8.77 13.25 -4.45
N LEU A 155 9.39 12.19 -3.86
CA LEU A 155 8.97 11.70 -2.54
C LEU A 155 9.15 12.76 -1.45
N THR A 156 10.25 13.51 -1.50
CA THR A 156 10.56 14.56 -0.52
C THR A 156 9.57 15.72 -0.60
N MET A 157 9.14 16.01 -1.81
CA MET A 157 8.28 17.15 -2.12
C MET A 157 6.78 16.89 -1.95
N SER A 158 6.34 15.64 -1.83
CA SER A 158 4.92 15.32 -1.53
C SER A 158 4.66 15.46 -0.03
N GLU A 159 3.69 16.32 0.35
CA GLU A 159 3.24 16.43 1.75
C GLU A 159 2.71 15.10 2.26
N ALA A 160 1.80 14.50 1.48
CA ALA A 160 1.17 13.24 1.85
C ALA A 160 2.20 12.12 2.08
N TYR A 161 3.14 11.94 1.15
CA TYR A 161 4.15 10.88 1.28
C TYR A 161 5.09 11.12 2.46
N GLY A 162 5.56 12.36 2.64
CA GLY A 162 6.44 12.74 3.75
C GLY A 162 5.78 12.54 5.12
N ASP A 163 4.54 12.98 5.28
CA ASP A 163 3.81 12.89 6.54
C ASP A 163 3.54 11.43 6.95
N PHE A 164 3.12 10.59 6.00
CA PHE A 164 2.85 9.17 6.30
C PHE A 164 4.09 8.27 6.21
N SER A 165 5.29 8.84 6.08
CA SER A 165 6.55 8.09 6.21
C SER A 165 6.93 7.77 7.66
N THR A 166 6.37 8.48 8.66
CA THR A 166 6.75 8.32 10.08
C THR A 166 5.58 8.28 11.04
N SER A 167 4.35 8.40 10.56
CA SER A 167 3.09 8.53 11.35
C SER A 167 2.83 7.41 12.39
N GLY A 168 3.65 6.38 12.44
CA GLY A 168 3.43 5.17 13.26
C GLY A 168 2.44 4.19 12.64
N LEU A 169 1.80 4.56 11.51
CA LEU A 169 0.89 3.72 10.76
C LEU A 169 1.66 2.82 9.76
N GLU A 170 0.95 1.90 9.15
CA GLU A 170 1.47 0.88 8.24
C GLU A 170 1.88 1.37 6.85
N ASN A 171 1.70 2.66 6.53
CA ASN A 171 2.01 3.21 5.22
C ASN A 171 3.44 2.92 4.74
N PRO A 172 4.50 3.08 5.56
CA PRO A 172 5.87 2.73 5.17
C PRO A 172 6.02 1.30 4.67
N LEU A 173 5.38 0.34 5.35
CA LEU A 173 5.43 -1.07 4.99
C LEU A 173 4.67 -1.34 3.70
N SER A 174 3.52 -0.69 3.49
CA SER A 174 2.78 -0.73 2.21
C SER A 174 3.64 -0.18 1.07
N HIS A 175 4.33 0.94 1.27
CA HIS A 175 5.23 1.52 0.27
C HIS A 175 6.32 0.52 -0.15
N LEU A 176 7.02 -0.08 0.82
CA LEU A 176 8.10 -1.02 0.55
C LEU A 176 7.61 -2.27 -0.19
N LEU A 177 6.50 -2.86 0.26
CA LEU A 177 5.98 -4.13 -0.28
C LEU A 177 5.31 -3.96 -1.65
N VAL A 178 4.55 -2.88 -1.84
CA VAL A 178 3.97 -2.55 -3.16
C VAL A 178 5.09 -2.26 -4.16
N LEU A 179 6.07 -1.42 -3.80
CA LEU A 179 7.21 -1.14 -4.68
C LEU A 179 7.99 -2.41 -5.02
N SER A 180 8.21 -3.30 -4.05
CA SER A 180 8.86 -4.60 -4.28
C SER A 180 8.06 -5.46 -5.26
N THR A 181 6.72 -5.46 -5.15
CA THR A 181 5.86 -6.16 -6.12
C THR A 181 5.98 -5.54 -7.52
N LEU A 182 5.95 -4.20 -7.62
CA LEU A 182 6.11 -3.49 -8.90
C LEU A 182 7.46 -3.80 -9.57
N LEU A 183 8.54 -3.96 -8.80
CA LEU A 183 9.85 -4.36 -9.34
C LEU A 183 9.79 -5.71 -10.05
N PHE A 184 9.05 -6.68 -9.52
CA PHE A 184 8.84 -7.96 -10.18
C PHE A 184 7.96 -7.85 -11.41
N LEU A 185 6.96 -6.97 -11.41
CA LEU A 185 6.09 -6.74 -12.56
C LEU A 185 6.84 -6.05 -13.71
N LEU A 186 7.70 -5.09 -13.40
CA LEU A 186 8.47 -4.31 -14.38
C LEU A 186 9.72 -5.03 -14.88
N ARG A 187 10.23 -6.02 -14.15
CA ARG A 187 11.44 -6.77 -14.49
C ARG A 187 11.18 -8.28 -14.46
N PRO A 188 10.57 -8.85 -15.53
CA PRO A 188 10.19 -10.26 -15.59
C PRO A 188 11.33 -11.24 -15.32
N GLU A 189 12.57 -10.89 -15.66
CA GLU A 189 13.76 -11.70 -15.43
C GLU A 189 13.99 -12.03 -13.95
N ARG A 190 13.51 -11.19 -13.05
CA ARG A 190 13.69 -11.37 -11.60
C ARG A 190 12.85 -12.51 -11.02
N TRP A 191 11.68 -12.81 -11.60
CA TRP A 191 10.82 -13.86 -11.07
C TRP A 191 11.00 -15.24 -11.73
N HIS A 192 11.78 -15.33 -12.82
CA HIS A 192 11.98 -16.62 -13.50
C HIS A 192 12.55 -17.71 -12.60
N ARG A 193 13.48 -17.37 -11.71
CA ARG A 193 14.09 -18.30 -10.75
C ARG A 193 13.16 -18.60 -9.57
N HIS A 194 12.41 -17.61 -9.09
CA HIS A 194 11.53 -17.68 -7.93
C HIS A 194 10.13 -17.18 -8.27
N PRO A 195 9.31 -17.98 -8.99
CA PRO A 195 8.01 -17.53 -9.50
C PRO A 195 6.98 -17.21 -8.38
N TRP A 196 7.22 -17.64 -7.15
CA TRP A 196 6.41 -17.32 -5.97
C TRP A 196 6.74 -15.95 -5.33
N ALA A 197 7.94 -15.40 -5.59
CA ALA A 197 8.39 -14.18 -4.90
C ALA A 197 7.51 -12.93 -5.14
N PRO A 198 7.05 -12.61 -6.37
CA PRO A 198 6.12 -11.50 -6.56
C PRO A 198 4.78 -11.70 -5.84
N TRP A 199 4.30 -12.93 -5.75
CA TRP A 199 3.09 -13.28 -5.00
C TRP A 199 3.29 -13.12 -3.50
N LEU A 200 4.48 -13.42 -2.98
CA LEU A 200 4.83 -13.20 -1.58
C LEU A 200 4.81 -11.69 -1.24
N CYS A 201 5.46 -10.86 -2.04
CA CYS A 201 5.43 -9.41 -1.83
C CYS A 201 4.00 -8.88 -1.88
N ALA A 202 3.18 -9.35 -2.84
CA ALA A 202 1.77 -8.99 -2.93
C ALA A 202 0.97 -9.48 -1.71
N GLY A 203 1.15 -10.73 -1.27
CA GLY A 203 0.48 -11.29 -0.09
C GLY A 203 0.83 -10.53 1.19
N LEU A 204 2.10 -10.17 1.37
CA LEU A 204 2.54 -9.33 2.49
C LEU A 204 1.96 -7.91 2.39
N ALA A 205 1.86 -7.34 1.17
CA ALA A 205 1.20 -6.05 0.96
C ALA A 205 -0.30 -6.10 1.32
N LEU A 206 -1.00 -7.20 0.99
CA LEU A 206 -2.39 -7.44 1.38
C LEU A 206 -2.52 -7.57 2.91
N SER A 207 -1.59 -8.28 3.57
CA SER A 207 -1.54 -8.40 5.04
C SER A 207 -1.18 -7.07 5.74
N THR A 208 -0.73 -6.08 4.98
CA THR A 208 -0.49 -4.72 5.49
C THR A 208 -1.73 -3.86 5.31
N ARG A 209 -2.34 -3.87 4.12
CA ARG A 209 -3.59 -3.18 3.78
C ARG A 209 -4.28 -3.91 2.63
N LEU A 210 -5.54 -4.26 2.80
CA LEU A 210 -6.31 -4.97 1.77
C LEU A 210 -6.52 -4.13 0.49
N ASP A 211 -6.60 -2.81 0.59
CA ASP A 211 -6.76 -1.90 -0.55
C ASP A 211 -5.54 -1.86 -1.49
N ASN A 212 -4.34 -2.29 -1.03
CA ASN A 212 -3.20 -2.54 -1.91
C ASN A 212 -3.53 -3.55 -3.01
N GLY A 213 -4.47 -4.48 -2.75
CA GLY A 213 -4.95 -5.44 -3.72
C GLY A 213 -5.65 -4.80 -4.92
N VAL A 214 -6.35 -3.69 -4.74
CA VAL A 214 -6.99 -2.95 -5.84
C VAL A 214 -5.92 -2.43 -6.79
N LEU A 215 -4.87 -1.79 -6.27
CA LEU A 215 -3.75 -1.27 -7.06
C LEU A 215 -2.98 -2.38 -7.78
N LEU A 216 -2.72 -3.50 -7.10
CA LEU A 216 -1.90 -4.59 -7.64
C LEU A 216 -2.68 -5.54 -8.56
N SER A 217 -4.01 -5.54 -8.52
CA SER A 217 -4.87 -6.54 -9.17
C SER A 217 -4.57 -6.78 -10.64
N CYS A 218 -4.55 -5.73 -11.45
CA CYS A 218 -4.31 -5.83 -12.90
C CYS A 218 -2.89 -6.33 -13.21
N GLY A 219 -1.89 -5.86 -12.45
CA GLY A 219 -0.51 -6.31 -12.57
C GLY A 219 -0.35 -7.79 -12.24
N LEU A 220 -1.01 -8.28 -11.18
CA LEU A 220 -0.97 -9.68 -10.77
C LEU A 220 -1.67 -10.60 -11.79
N VAL A 221 -2.77 -10.16 -12.39
CA VAL A 221 -3.42 -10.91 -13.49
C VAL A 221 -2.47 -11.06 -14.68
N VAL A 222 -1.82 -9.97 -15.10
CA VAL A 222 -0.85 -10.02 -16.20
C VAL A 222 0.36 -10.87 -15.82
N LEU A 223 0.84 -10.82 -14.58
CA LEU A 223 1.88 -11.71 -14.07
C LEU A 223 1.48 -13.19 -14.21
N ALA A 224 0.29 -13.57 -13.74
CA ALA A 224 -0.22 -14.93 -13.85
C ALA A 224 -0.24 -15.41 -15.29
N LEU A 225 -0.74 -14.58 -16.21
CA LEU A 225 -0.76 -14.88 -17.64
C LEU A 225 0.65 -15.01 -18.23
N ALA A 226 1.58 -14.14 -17.83
CA ALA A 226 2.98 -14.20 -18.28
C ALA A 226 3.69 -15.47 -17.79
N GLN A 227 3.51 -15.82 -16.51
CA GLN A 227 4.03 -17.05 -15.94
C GLN A 227 3.45 -18.29 -16.63
N HIS A 228 2.13 -18.29 -16.90
CA HIS A 228 1.46 -19.36 -17.62
C HIS A 228 2.04 -19.55 -19.05
N ARG A 229 2.18 -18.43 -19.79
CA ARG A 229 2.77 -18.44 -21.15
C ARG A 229 4.23 -18.93 -21.14
N ALA A 230 5.05 -18.49 -20.20
CA ALA A 230 6.43 -18.93 -20.04
C ALA A 230 6.52 -20.44 -19.78
N ARG A 231 5.66 -20.98 -18.89
CA ARG A 231 5.58 -22.42 -18.62
C ARG A 231 5.11 -23.23 -19.83
N LEU A 232 4.14 -22.74 -20.60
CA LEU A 232 3.70 -23.39 -21.83
C LEU A 232 4.83 -23.45 -22.87
N ARG A 233 5.61 -22.39 -23.02
CA ARG A 233 6.77 -22.39 -23.92
C ARG A 233 7.80 -23.44 -23.51
N ALA A 234 8.13 -23.50 -22.20
CA ALA A 234 9.06 -24.49 -21.67
C ALA A 234 8.59 -25.94 -21.84
N LEU A 235 7.27 -26.20 -21.74
CA LEU A 235 6.69 -27.54 -21.96
C LEU A 235 6.60 -27.94 -23.44
N ARG A 236 6.69 -26.99 -24.36
CA ARG A 236 6.64 -27.19 -25.82
C ARG A 236 8.02 -27.17 -26.47
N ALA A 237 9.07 -26.80 -25.76
CA ALA A 237 10.44 -26.84 -26.27
C ALA A 237 10.78 -28.28 -26.73
N PRO A 238 11.36 -28.49 -27.92
CA PRO A 238 11.73 -29.83 -28.39
C PRO A 238 12.72 -30.46 -27.41
N SER A 239 12.52 -31.74 -27.12
CA SER A 239 13.52 -32.53 -26.40
C SER A 239 14.78 -32.61 -27.30
N PRO A 240 15.98 -32.50 -26.74
CA PRO A 240 17.21 -32.61 -27.51
C PRO A 240 17.48 -34.03 -28.09
N SER A 241 16.57 -34.99 -27.86
CA SER A 241 16.71 -36.35 -28.40
C SER A 241 15.96 -36.52 -29.72
N PRO A 242 16.63 -36.91 -30.82
CA PRO A 242 16.05 -36.98 -32.18
C PRO A 242 15.10 -38.16 -32.45
N SER A 243 14.88 -39.08 -31.51
CA SER A 243 14.25 -40.37 -31.79
C SER A 243 12.82 -40.59 -31.27
N ALA A 244 12.11 -39.53 -30.95
CA ALA A 244 10.73 -39.70 -30.49
C ALA A 244 9.72 -39.61 -31.65
N VAL A 245 9.17 -40.75 -32.07
CA VAL A 245 7.96 -40.87 -32.92
C VAL A 245 6.83 -40.12 -32.24
N VAL A 246 6.29 -39.06 -32.87
CA VAL A 246 5.21 -38.24 -32.35
C VAL A 246 3.87 -38.98 -32.49
N PRO A 247 3.24 -39.44 -31.44
CA PRO A 247 1.90 -40.10 -31.53
C PRO A 247 0.81 -39.05 -31.83
N SER A 248 -0.23 -39.52 -32.55
CA SER A 248 -1.36 -38.76 -33.12
C SER A 248 -2.32 -38.04 -32.13
N SER A 249 -2.04 -37.99 -30.83
CA SER A 249 -2.93 -37.39 -29.79
C SER A 249 -2.59 -35.91 -29.45
N ALA A 250 -2.32 -35.07 -30.45
CA ALA A 250 -1.91 -33.66 -30.28
C ALA A 250 -2.89 -32.79 -29.43
N PRO A 251 -4.25 -32.92 -29.53
CA PRO A 251 -5.17 -32.10 -28.71
C PRO A 251 -5.12 -32.44 -27.23
N ALA A 252 -5.13 -33.72 -26.85
CA ALA A 252 -5.08 -34.17 -25.46
C ALA A 252 -3.75 -33.74 -24.76
N ARG A 253 -2.62 -33.87 -25.46
CA ARG A 253 -1.32 -33.39 -24.95
C ARG A 253 -1.27 -31.87 -24.77
N ARG A 254 -1.90 -31.11 -25.68
CA ARG A 254 -1.99 -29.64 -25.55
C ARG A 254 -2.86 -29.25 -24.35
N ALA A 255 -3.98 -29.93 -24.11
CA ALA A 255 -4.84 -29.73 -22.94
C ALA A 255 -4.07 -30.05 -21.64
N ALA A 256 -3.42 -31.21 -21.56
CA ALA A 256 -2.61 -31.62 -20.41
C ALA A 256 -1.45 -30.65 -20.12
N SER A 257 -0.80 -30.11 -21.15
CA SER A 257 0.25 -29.09 -20.98
C SER A 257 -0.29 -27.76 -20.44
N ARG A 258 -1.48 -27.34 -20.89
CA ARG A 258 -2.16 -26.12 -20.37
C ARG A 258 -2.53 -26.29 -18.90
N SER A 259 -3.13 -27.43 -18.54
CA SER A 259 -3.51 -27.72 -17.13
C SER A 259 -2.28 -27.77 -16.21
N ARG A 260 -1.19 -28.44 -16.62
CA ARG A 260 0.06 -28.46 -15.84
C ARG A 260 0.68 -27.07 -15.67
N ALA A 261 0.65 -26.23 -16.72
CA ALA A 261 1.14 -24.86 -16.62
C ALA A 261 0.29 -24.03 -15.66
N ALA A 262 -1.05 -24.14 -15.72
CA ALA A 262 -1.97 -23.47 -14.82
C ALA A 262 -1.76 -23.90 -13.36
N LEU A 263 -1.66 -25.21 -13.09
CA LEU A 263 -1.40 -25.75 -11.75
C LEU A 263 -0.07 -25.23 -11.15
N ARG A 264 0.98 -25.15 -11.96
CA ARG A 264 2.26 -24.59 -11.49
C ARG A 264 2.19 -23.10 -11.14
N VAL A 265 1.41 -22.32 -11.90
CA VAL A 265 1.18 -20.91 -11.58
C VAL A 265 0.34 -20.77 -10.33
N ALA A 266 -0.74 -21.55 -10.23
CA ALA A 266 -1.59 -21.59 -9.04
C ALA A 266 -0.79 -22.01 -7.79
N GLY A 267 0.10 -23.01 -7.91
CA GLY A 267 0.99 -23.42 -6.81
C GLY A 267 2.00 -22.33 -6.42
N ALA A 268 2.56 -21.61 -7.39
CA ALA A 268 3.45 -20.47 -7.09
C ALA A 268 2.70 -19.32 -6.40
N ALA A 269 1.48 -19.02 -6.86
CA ALA A 269 0.63 -18.02 -6.23
C ALA A 269 0.19 -18.45 -4.82
N ALA A 270 -0.25 -19.69 -4.63
CA ALA A 270 -0.62 -20.23 -3.33
C ALA A 270 0.54 -20.21 -2.34
N LEU A 271 1.76 -20.61 -2.78
CA LEU A 271 2.96 -20.56 -1.95
C LEU A 271 3.31 -19.11 -1.58
N GLY A 272 3.26 -18.18 -2.53
CA GLY A 272 3.59 -16.78 -2.26
C GLY A 272 2.53 -16.09 -1.39
N LEU A 273 1.23 -16.39 -1.60
CA LEU A 273 0.14 -15.83 -0.81
C LEU A 273 -0.07 -16.54 0.53
N SER A 274 0.67 -17.63 0.82
CA SER A 274 0.45 -18.44 2.03
C SER A 274 0.52 -17.64 3.35
N PRO A 275 1.37 -16.62 3.55
CA PRO A 275 1.33 -15.84 4.79
C PRO A 275 0.01 -15.04 4.95
N PHE A 276 -0.50 -14.48 3.85
CA PHE A 276 -1.80 -13.80 3.85
C PHE A 276 -2.95 -14.78 4.15
N LEU A 277 -2.97 -15.92 3.45
CA LEU A 277 -4.00 -16.96 3.65
C LEU A 277 -3.95 -17.54 5.08
N ALA A 278 -2.75 -17.74 5.62
CA ALA A 278 -2.57 -18.19 6.99
C ALA A 278 -3.11 -17.16 8.01
N TRP A 279 -2.90 -15.87 7.75
CA TRP A 279 -3.49 -14.81 8.57
C TRP A 279 -5.01 -14.83 8.51
N GLU A 280 -5.60 -14.92 7.32
CA GLU A 280 -7.06 -14.96 7.18
C GLU A 280 -7.68 -16.18 7.88
N LEU A 281 -7.03 -17.35 7.76
CA LEU A 281 -7.45 -18.55 8.50
C LEU A 281 -7.33 -18.34 10.02
N PHE A 282 -6.23 -17.76 10.48
CA PHE A 282 -6.05 -17.39 11.89
C PHE A 282 -7.15 -16.42 12.34
N ALA A 283 -7.45 -15.38 11.56
CA ALA A 283 -8.47 -14.40 11.88
C ALA A 283 -9.86 -15.04 12.00
N LEU A 284 -10.20 -15.93 11.07
CA LEU A 284 -11.46 -16.68 11.13
C LEU A 284 -11.54 -17.55 12.40
N VAL A 285 -10.47 -18.27 12.72
CA VAL A 285 -10.45 -19.16 13.90
C VAL A 285 -10.40 -18.36 15.20
N TYR A 286 -9.54 -17.34 15.28
CA TYR A 286 -9.29 -16.60 16.52
C TYR A 286 -10.35 -15.52 16.79
N TYR A 287 -10.65 -14.67 15.80
CA TYR A 287 -11.63 -13.58 15.94
C TYR A 287 -13.04 -13.97 15.48
N GLY A 288 -13.19 -15.07 14.73
CA GLY A 288 -14.46 -15.48 14.16
C GLY A 288 -14.90 -14.68 12.93
N SER A 289 -13.99 -13.96 12.27
CA SER A 289 -14.30 -13.16 11.08
C SER A 289 -13.04 -12.96 10.23
N PHE A 290 -13.21 -12.96 8.90
CA PHE A 290 -12.21 -12.49 7.94
C PHE A 290 -12.13 -10.95 7.89
N VAL A 291 -13.22 -10.27 8.27
CA VAL A 291 -13.32 -8.82 8.20
C VAL A 291 -12.99 -8.23 9.57
N PRO A 292 -11.98 -7.37 9.69
CA PRO A 292 -11.66 -6.69 10.94
C PRO A 292 -12.84 -5.88 11.49
N ASN A 293 -12.99 -5.83 12.80
CA ASN A 293 -14.06 -5.10 13.46
C ASN A 293 -14.11 -3.61 13.04
N THR A 294 -12.95 -2.99 12.90
CA THR A 294 -12.79 -1.62 12.37
C THR A 294 -13.42 -1.45 10.98
N ALA A 295 -13.29 -2.44 10.10
CA ALA A 295 -13.90 -2.39 8.78
C ALA A 295 -15.43 -2.60 8.87
N ILE A 296 -15.91 -3.49 9.74
CA ILE A 296 -17.35 -3.67 10.01
C ILE A 296 -17.96 -2.35 10.47
N ALA A 297 -17.32 -1.65 11.43
CA ALA A 297 -17.77 -0.36 11.94
C ALA A 297 -17.86 0.73 10.87
N LYS A 298 -16.92 0.74 9.91
CA LYS A 298 -16.86 1.73 8.82
C LYS A 298 -17.76 1.41 7.64
N LEU A 299 -18.04 0.13 7.38
CA LEU A 299 -18.92 -0.32 6.29
C LEU A 299 -20.40 -0.32 6.69
N GLY A 300 -20.70 -0.45 7.98
CA GLY A 300 -22.06 -0.50 8.53
C GLY A 300 -22.71 0.87 8.71
N VAL A 301 -22.39 1.86 7.90
CA VAL A 301 -22.91 3.23 8.00
C VAL A 301 -24.00 3.48 6.98
N ASP A 302 -25.14 4.07 7.42
CA ASP A 302 -26.28 4.43 6.55
C ASP A 302 -26.07 5.78 5.85
N VAL A 303 -24.88 6.01 5.30
CA VAL A 303 -24.62 7.21 4.48
C VAL A 303 -24.96 6.91 3.03
N PRO A 304 -25.80 7.73 2.38
CA PRO A 304 -26.15 7.56 0.97
C PRO A 304 -24.91 7.56 0.06
N ARG A 305 -24.87 6.65 -0.91
CA ARG A 305 -23.70 6.46 -1.81
C ARG A 305 -23.27 7.75 -2.51
N HIS A 306 -24.23 8.61 -2.92
CA HIS A 306 -23.90 9.88 -3.56
C HIS A 306 -23.16 10.84 -2.63
N GLN A 307 -23.45 10.81 -1.31
CA GLN A 307 -22.72 11.61 -0.31
C GLN A 307 -21.31 11.07 -0.08
N LEU A 308 -21.13 9.74 -0.04
CA LEU A 308 -19.80 9.12 0.02
C LEU A 308 -18.96 9.50 -1.22
N LEU A 309 -19.55 9.41 -2.42
CA LEU A 309 -18.87 9.83 -3.66
C LEU A 309 -18.51 11.32 -3.60
N GLY A 310 -19.43 12.18 -3.17
CA GLY A 310 -19.19 13.61 -2.98
C GLY A 310 -18.03 13.87 -2.02
N GLN A 311 -18.00 13.19 -0.88
CA GLN A 311 -16.91 13.30 0.11
C GLN A 311 -15.58 12.82 -0.49
N GLY A 312 -15.58 11.75 -1.30
CA GLY A 312 -14.39 11.26 -1.99
C GLY A 312 -13.83 12.27 -3.00
N VAL A 313 -14.72 13.00 -3.69
CA VAL A 313 -14.30 14.12 -4.56
C VAL A 313 -13.74 15.27 -3.72
N VAL A 314 -14.37 15.63 -2.61
CA VAL A 314 -13.85 16.64 -1.67
C VAL A 314 -12.48 16.22 -1.14
N TYR A 315 -12.25 14.93 -0.84
CA TYR A 315 -10.95 14.41 -0.45
C TYR A 315 -9.87 14.62 -1.52
N LEU A 316 -10.20 14.38 -2.78
CA LEU A 316 -9.30 14.65 -3.91
C LEU A 316 -9.01 16.15 -4.05
N LEU A 317 -10.03 17.00 -3.98
CA LEU A 317 -9.88 18.46 -4.09
C LEU A 317 -9.05 19.02 -2.94
N THR A 318 -9.24 18.53 -1.72
CA THR A 318 -8.39 18.88 -0.56
C THR A 318 -6.91 18.53 -0.84
N SER A 319 -6.66 17.41 -1.51
CA SER A 319 -5.28 17.04 -1.89
C SER A 319 -4.72 17.97 -2.97
N VAL A 320 -5.54 18.41 -3.93
CA VAL A 320 -5.12 19.41 -4.93
C VAL A 320 -4.78 20.75 -4.28
N GLU A 321 -5.55 21.16 -3.27
CA GLU A 321 -5.35 22.43 -2.56
C GLU A 321 -4.10 22.41 -1.67
N ARG A 322 -3.87 21.30 -0.94
CA ARG A 322 -2.79 21.21 0.05
C ARG A 322 -1.46 20.72 -0.53
N ASP A 323 -1.52 19.71 -1.38
CA ASP A 323 -0.38 19.00 -1.99
C ASP A 323 -0.64 18.78 -3.48
N PRO A 324 -0.62 19.84 -4.31
CA PRO A 324 -0.92 19.73 -5.74
C PRO A 324 0.07 18.85 -6.50
N LEU A 325 1.26 18.61 -5.95
CA LEU A 325 2.25 17.71 -6.55
C LEU A 325 1.75 16.27 -6.60
N THR A 326 1.13 15.79 -5.53
CA THR A 326 0.63 14.41 -5.46
C THR A 326 -0.37 14.10 -6.57
N PRO A 327 -1.49 14.83 -6.77
CA PRO A 327 -2.41 14.55 -7.88
C PRO A 327 -1.76 14.79 -9.27
N LEU A 328 -0.88 15.76 -9.41
CA LEU A 328 -0.14 15.97 -10.67
C LEU A 328 0.68 14.73 -11.05
N VAL A 329 1.46 14.20 -10.12
CA VAL A 329 2.28 13.00 -10.34
C VAL A 329 1.42 11.75 -10.59
N LEU A 330 0.26 11.62 -9.92
CA LEU A 330 -0.70 10.55 -10.17
C LEU A 330 -1.17 10.56 -11.63
N VAL A 331 -1.54 11.72 -12.15
CA VAL A 331 -1.97 11.88 -13.55
C VAL A 331 -0.81 11.61 -14.51
N MET A 332 0.35 12.21 -14.28
CA MET A 332 1.51 12.03 -15.15
C MET A 332 2.01 10.58 -15.16
N GLY A 333 2.12 9.96 -13.98
CA GLY A 333 2.55 8.57 -13.85
C GLY A 333 1.59 7.61 -14.56
N ALA A 334 0.28 7.81 -14.42
CA ALA A 334 -0.72 7.04 -15.16
C ALA A 334 -0.59 7.24 -16.67
N ALA A 335 -0.42 8.48 -17.15
CA ALA A 335 -0.26 8.80 -18.57
C ALA A 335 1.01 8.17 -19.18
N PHE A 336 2.16 8.28 -18.49
CA PHE A 336 3.40 7.62 -18.91
C PHE A 336 3.29 6.10 -18.85
N GLY A 337 2.66 5.56 -17.79
CA GLY A 337 2.43 4.13 -17.65
C GLY A 337 1.49 3.56 -18.73
N TRP A 338 0.63 4.37 -19.34
CA TRP A 338 -0.27 3.94 -20.42
C TRP A 338 0.45 3.71 -21.77
N ARG A 339 1.67 4.25 -21.93
CA ARG A 339 2.43 4.20 -23.19
C ARG A 339 2.85 2.81 -23.61
N THR A 340 3.19 1.93 -22.66
CA THR A 340 3.70 0.60 -22.98
C THR A 340 2.80 -0.52 -22.45
N ALA A 341 2.76 -1.64 -23.16
CA ALA A 341 1.95 -2.79 -22.75
C ALA A 341 2.41 -3.39 -21.40
N ALA A 342 3.66 -3.19 -21.01
CA ALA A 342 4.23 -3.70 -19.76
C ALA A 342 3.74 -2.89 -18.55
N THR A 343 3.59 -1.58 -18.68
CA THR A 343 3.25 -0.65 -17.61
C THR A 343 1.75 -0.34 -17.51
N ARG A 344 0.97 -0.52 -18.59
CA ARG A 344 -0.50 -0.31 -18.61
C ARG A 344 -1.25 -1.00 -17.47
N PRO A 345 -0.97 -2.26 -17.11
CA PRO A 345 -1.69 -2.90 -16.00
C PRO A 345 -1.47 -2.21 -14.65
N ILE A 346 -0.27 -1.65 -14.43
CA ILE A 346 0.05 -0.91 -13.21
C ILE A 346 -0.67 0.46 -13.24
N ALA A 347 -0.64 1.16 -14.38
CA ALA A 347 -1.37 2.41 -14.57
C ALA A 347 -2.89 2.23 -14.34
N LEU A 348 -3.45 1.15 -14.87
CA LEU A 348 -4.87 0.80 -14.62
C LEU A 348 -5.11 0.53 -13.12
N GLY A 349 -4.19 -0.18 -12.45
CA GLY A 349 -4.24 -0.38 -11.00
C GLY A 349 -4.25 0.92 -10.20
N VAL A 350 -3.42 1.90 -10.58
CA VAL A 350 -3.44 3.26 -9.98
C VAL A 350 -4.80 3.93 -10.18
N LEU A 351 -5.35 3.90 -11.39
CA LEU A 351 -6.67 4.51 -11.68
C LEU A 351 -7.80 3.81 -10.92
N LEU A 352 -7.80 2.47 -10.84
CA LEU A 352 -8.77 1.71 -10.05
C LEU A 352 -8.67 2.04 -8.56
N HIS A 353 -7.45 2.21 -8.04
CA HIS A 353 -7.27 2.60 -6.65
C HIS A 353 -7.79 4.02 -6.37
N LEU A 354 -7.58 4.98 -7.28
CA LEU A 354 -8.16 6.31 -7.17
C LEU A 354 -9.70 6.27 -7.20
N ALA A 355 -10.26 5.49 -8.11
CA ALA A 355 -11.71 5.28 -8.18
C ALA A 355 -12.26 4.64 -6.88
N TYR A 356 -11.53 3.68 -6.31
CA TYR A 356 -11.85 3.09 -5.01
C TYR A 356 -11.83 4.14 -3.89
N VAL A 357 -10.79 4.97 -3.80
CA VAL A 357 -10.68 6.03 -2.78
C VAL A 357 -11.87 6.99 -2.87
N ILE A 358 -12.26 7.40 -4.08
CA ILE A 358 -13.46 8.24 -4.29
C ILE A 358 -14.72 7.49 -3.86
N ALA A 359 -14.85 6.23 -4.23
CA ALA A 359 -16.05 5.43 -3.96
C ALA A 359 -16.30 5.18 -2.46
N VAL A 360 -15.24 5.07 -1.65
CA VAL A 360 -15.36 4.89 -0.20
C VAL A 360 -15.45 6.20 0.58
N GLY A 361 -15.42 7.36 -0.10
CA GLY A 361 -15.51 8.67 0.52
C GLY A 361 -14.17 9.25 1.01
N GLY A 362 -13.05 8.71 0.55
CA GLY A 362 -11.71 9.12 0.99
C GLY A 362 -11.38 8.69 2.43
N ASP A 363 -10.64 9.53 3.13
CA ASP A 363 -10.27 9.37 4.54
C ASP A 363 -10.42 10.71 5.27
N PHE A 364 -10.51 10.69 6.60
CA PHE A 364 -10.41 11.91 7.40
C PHE A 364 -8.96 12.42 7.52
N MET A 365 -7.97 11.59 7.26
CA MET A 365 -6.56 11.94 7.21
C MET A 365 -6.18 12.43 5.83
N ALA A 366 -5.88 13.70 5.68
CA ALA A 366 -5.51 14.33 4.40
C ALA A 366 -4.36 13.57 3.71
N GLY A 367 -4.56 13.21 2.45
CA GLY A 367 -3.53 12.60 1.59
C GLY A 367 -3.16 11.15 1.86
N ARG A 368 -3.54 10.55 3.00
CA ARG A 368 -3.11 9.19 3.42
C ARG A 368 -3.33 8.14 2.34
N PHE A 369 -4.51 8.09 1.74
CA PHE A 369 -4.87 7.07 0.75
C PHE A 369 -4.21 7.29 -0.62
N PHE A 370 -3.60 8.44 -0.85
CA PHE A 370 -2.87 8.72 -2.08
C PHE A 370 -1.39 8.33 -2.02
N THR A 371 -0.83 8.02 -0.85
CA THR A 371 0.62 7.77 -0.70
C THR A 371 1.12 6.56 -1.49
N VAL A 372 0.37 5.44 -1.45
CA VAL A 372 0.74 4.21 -2.17
C VAL A 372 0.57 4.36 -3.70
N PRO A 373 -0.59 4.83 -4.23
CA PRO A 373 -0.72 5.07 -5.66
C PRO A 373 0.24 6.17 -6.16
N PHE A 374 0.60 7.17 -5.34
CA PHE A 374 1.62 8.16 -5.68
C PHE A 374 2.99 7.49 -5.92
N LEU A 375 3.45 6.62 -5.02
CA LEU A 375 4.71 5.88 -5.20
C LEU A 375 4.70 5.02 -6.47
N ALA A 376 3.56 4.36 -6.77
CA ALA A 376 3.40 3.62 -8.01
C ALA A 376 3.46 4.54 -9.23
N ALA A 377 2.81 5.70 -9.17
CA ALA A 377 2.84 6.71 -10.23
C ALA A 377 4.24 7.31 -10.44
N VAL A 378 4.99 7.60 -9.37
CA VAL A 378 6.42 7.98 -9.45
C VAL A 378 7.19 6.89 -10.19
N THR A 379 7.02 5.62 -9.81
CA THR A 379 7.71 4.50 -10.46
C THR A 379 7.39 4.43 -11.96
N LEU A 380 6.12 4.58 -12.34
CA LEU A 380 5.70 4.61 -13.75
C LEU A 380 6.27 5.82 -14.51
N LEU A 381 6.30 6.99 -13.89
CA LEU A 381 6.87 8.21 -14.46
C LEU A 381 8.38 8.03 -14.76
N LEU A 382 9.13 7.49 -13.78
CA LEU A 382 10.56 7.25 -13.96
C LEU A 382 10.85 6.24 -15.09
N HIS A 383 10.08 5.16 -15.17
CA HIS A 383 10.17 4.19 -16.25
C HIS A 383 9.82 4.81 -17.60
N GLY A 384 8.70 5.53 -17.67
CA GLY A 384 8.27 6.18 -18.91
C GLY A 384 9.22 7.26 -19.41
N LEU A 385 9.85 8.04 -18.51
CA LEU A 385 10.91 8.99 -18.87
C LEU A 385 12.16 8.26 -19.37
N GLY A 386 12.56 7.16 -18.72
CA GLY A 386 13.72 6.36 -19.13
C GLY A 386 13.56 5.69 -20.50
N GLU A 387 12.32 5.39 -20.90
CA GLU A 387 12.00 4.83 -22.24
C GLU A 387 11.82 5.92 -23.31
N ALA A 388 11.21 7.06 -22.95
CA ALA A 388 10.86 8.14 -23.88
C ALA A 388 12.04 9.03 -24.25
N LEU A 389 12.99 9.20 -23.33
CA LEU A 389 14.11 10.12 -23.49
C LEU A 389 15.38 9.36 -23.85
N PRO A 390 16.04 9.67 -24.98
CA PRO A 390 17.36 9.13 -25.28
C PRO A 390 18.35 9.52 -24.18
N ARG A 391 19.38 8.67 -23.97
CA ARG A 391 20.44 8.95 -23.00
C ARG A 391 21.19 10.23 -23.41
N GLY A 392 21.79 10.90 -22.43
CA GLY A 392 22.54 12.14 -22.65
C GLY A 392 21.70 13.40 -22.36
N SER A 393 21.89 14.46 -23.15
CA SER A 393 21.30 15.78 -22.92
C SER A 393 19.77 15.78 -22.84
N ALA A 394 19.09 14.97 -23.64
CA ALA A 394 17.63 14.87 -23.62
C ALA A 394 17.08 14.32 -22.28
N LEU A 395 17.75 13.31 -21.72
CA LEU A 395 17.38 12.78 -20.38
C LEU A 395 17.64 13.82 -19.29
N VAL A 396 18.76 14.53 -19.37
CA VAL A 396 19.11 15.62 -18.42
C VAL A 396 18.07 16.74 -18.49
N SER A 397 17.78 17.23 -19.69
CA SER A 397 16.80 18.30 -19.88
C SER A 397 15.39 17.89 -19.45
N GLY A 398 14.93 16.69 -19.81
CA GLY A 398 13.63 16.16 -19.38
C GLY A 398 13.52 16.01 -17.86
N THR A 399 14.59 15.51 -17.22
CA THR A 399 14.66 15.40 -15.76
C THR A 399 14.65 16.78 -15.09
N ALA A 400 15.40 17.73 -15.64
CA ALA A 400 15.44 19.12 -15.14
C ALA A 400 14.06 19.80 -15.29
N VAL A 401 13.38 19.62 -16.43
CA VAL A 401 12.00 20.13 -16.61
C VAL A 401 11.07 19.55 -15.58
N CYS A 402 11.07 18.24 -15.36
CA CYS A 402 10.23 17.60 -14.34
C CYS A 402 10.54 18.13 -12.93
N ALA A 403 11.81 18.29 -12.57
CA ALA A 403 12.22 18.82 -11.27
C ALA A 403 11.81 20.29 -11.12
N THR A 404 11.95 21.09 -12.17
CA THR A 404 11.54 22.51 -12.17
C THR A 404 10.03 22.64 -12.03
N VAL A 405 9.24 21.86 -12.79
CA VAL A 405 7.78 21.87 -12.66
C VAL A 405 7.35 21.47 -11.25
N ALA A 406 7.96 20.41 -10.68
CA ALA A 406 7.68 20.00 -9.31
C ALA A 406 8.04 21.11 -8.29
N ALA A 407 9.17 21.77 -8.45
CA ALA A 407 9.58 22.88 -7.59
C ALA A 407 8.61 24.07 -7.70
N LEU A 408 8.19 24.46 -8.91
CA LEU A 408 7.22 25.54 -9.13
C LEU A 408 5.86 25.22 -8.51
N VAL A 409 5.40 23.98 -8.65
CA VAL A 409 4.14 23.51 -8.04
C VAL A 409 4.20 23.63 -6.52
N ILE A 410 5.33 23.28 -5.90
CA ILE A 410 5.51 23.39 -4.45
C ILE A 410 5.61 24.85 -4.00
N LEU A 411 6.35 25.68 -4.73
CA LEU A 411 6.43 27.12 -4.42
C LEU A 411 5.06 27.80 -4.49
N ALA A 412 4.14 27.27 -5.32
CA ALA A 412 2.76 27.74 -5.42
C ALA A 412 1.81 27.08 -4.39
N SER A 413 2.26 26.08 -3.63
CA SER A 413 1.44 25.36 -2.65
C SER A 413 1.66 25.89 -1.22
N PRO A 414 0.68 25.70 -0.31
CA PRO A 414 0.86 26.01 1.10
C PRO A 414 1.83 25.06 1.82
N TYR A 415 2.27 23.98 1.15
CA TYR A 415 3.17 23.01 1.74
C TYR A 415 4.60 23.55 1.87
N ASP A 416 5.09 23.56 3.10
CA ASP A 416 6.50 23.84 3.41
C ASP A 416 7.14 22.59 4.06
N PRO A 417 8.05 21.89 3.34
CA PRO A 417 8.73 20.72 3.88
C PRO A 417 9.53 21.00 5.16
N PHE A 418 9.96 22.24 5.36
CA PHE A 418 10.77 22.67 6.51
C PHE A 418 9.99 23.52 7.51
N GLY A 419 8.76 23.91 7.19
CA GLY A 419 7.92 24.80 7.97
C GLY A 419 7.39 24.20 9.28
N PRO A 420 6.84 25.08 10.11
CA PRO A 420 6.26 24.67 11.40
C PRO A 420 5.00 23.85 11.27
N GLY A 421 4.39 23.74 10.09
CA GLY A 421 3.09 23.13 9.84
C GLY A 421 1.93 24.13 9.99
N GLY A 422 0.73 23.65 9.65
CA GLY A 422 -0.51 24.42 9.68
C GLY A 422 -1.18 24.51 11.07
N PRO A 423 -2.32 25.20 11.15
CA PRO A 423 -3.08 25.34 12.38
C PRO A 423 -3.72 24.01 12.81
N ARG A 424 -3.90 23.85 14.13
CA ARG A 424 -4.58 22.69 14.75
C ARG A 424 -6.10 22.87 14.66
N THR A 425 -6.64 22.80 13.46
CA THR A 425 -8.08 22.99 13.21
C THR A 425 -8.68 21.81 12.46
N ILE A 426 -9.94 21.53 12.71
CA ILE A 426 -10.75 20.60 11.94
C ILE A 426 -11.60 21.41 10.96
N PRO A 427 -11.31 21.36 9.65
CA PRO A 427 -12.08 22.11 8.67
C PRO A 427 -13.51 21.54 8.53
N PRO A 428 -14.46 22.31 7.97
CA PRO A 428 -15.84 21.85 7.77
C PRO A 428 -15.95 20.59 6.89
N THR A 429 -14.95 20.33 6.04
CA THR A 429 -14.86 19.10 5.23
C THR A 429 -14.62 17.84 6.06
N GLY A 430 -14.19 17.98 7.33
CA GLY A 430 -13.80 16.87 8.19
C GLY A 430 -12.47 16.20 7.81
N ILE A 431 -11.77 16.69 6.78
CA ILE A 431 -10.48 16.16 6.33
C ILE A 431 -9.36 16.97 6.97
N VAL A 432 -8.54 16.33 7.81
CA VAL A 432 -7.57 17.00 8.69
C VAL A 432 -6.14 16.66 8.29
N SER A 433 -5.24 17.64 8.40
CA SER A 433 -3.82 17.32 8.54
C SER A 433 -3.57 16.75 9.93
N GLU A 434 -3.55 15.45 10.02
CA GLU A 434 -3.31 14.76 11.29
C GLU A 434 -1.94 15.13 11.88
N ARG A 435 -0.93 15.32 11.02
CA ARG A 435 0.38 15.77 11.47
C ARG A 435 0.31 17.13 12.16
N ASP A 436 -0.36 18.11 11.57
CA ASP A 436 -0.46 19.44 12.15
C ASP A 436 -1.22 19.42 13.48
N TYR A 437 -2.22 18.53 13.59
CA TYR A 437 -2.99 18.34 14.82
C TYR A 437 -2.13 17.73 15.94
N TYR A 438 -1.35 16.68 15.67
CA TYR A 438 -0.63 15.92 16.69
C TYR A 438 0.82 16.40 16.92
N ARG A 439 1.44 17.10 15.97
CA ARG A 439 2.83 17.50 16.02
C ARG A 439 3.27 18.24 17.31
N PRO A 440 2.46 19.11 17.92
CA PRO A 440 2.90 19.83 19.13
C PRO A 440 3.35 18.89 20.24
N GLU A 441 2.65 17.77 20.45
CA GLU A 441 2.97 16.79 21.50
C GLU A 441 3.56 15.48 20.94
N LEU A 442 3.14 15.03 19.76
CA LEU A 442 3.59 13.77 19.16
C LEU A 442 4.62 13.94 18.03
N GLY A 443 5.12 15.15 17.77
CA GLY A 443 6.23 15.38 16.85
C GLY A 443 7.56 14.86 17.41
N LEU A 444 8.52 14.53 16.54
CA LEU A 444 9.84 14.04 16.96
C LEU A 444 10.58 15.09 17.80
N LEU A 445 10.64 16.33 17.34
CA LEU A 445 11.45 17.36 18.00
C LEU A 445 11.05 17.62 19.47
N PRO A 446 9.75 17.74 19.84
CA PRO A 446 9.35 17.83 21.24
C PRO A 446 9.73 16.57 22.06
N ASN A 447 9.72 15.41 21.44
CA ASN A 447 9.97 14.13 22.14
C ASN A 447 11.45 13.77 22.26
N LEU A 448 12.37 14.45 21.57
CA LEU A 448 13.82 14.26 21.75
C LEU A 448 14.33 14.71 23.14
N ARG A 449 13.67 15.70 23.76
CA ARG A 449 14.10 16.26 25.05
C ARG A 449 13.27 15.75 26.22
N VAL A 450 11.96 15.69 26.01
CA VAL A 450 10.98 15.25 27.01
C VAL A 450 9.97 14.34 26.32
N ARG A 451 9.38 13.41 27.04
CA ARG A 451 8.33 12.54 26.50
C ARG A 451 7.02 13.34 26.30
N ALA A 452 7.05 14.31 25.40
CA ALA A 452 5.98 15.30 25.19
C ALA A 452 4.63 14.63 24.84
N TYR A 453 4.64 13.46 24.18
CA TYR A 453 3.41 12.69 23.89
C TYR A 453 2.59 12.38 25.14
N ARG A 454 3.21 12.31 26.34
CA ARG A 454 2.51 12.09 27.62
C ARG A 454 1.75 13.33 28.12
N SER A 455 2.03 14.51 27.56
CA SER A 455 1.29 15.73 27.88
C SER A 455 0.02 15.91 27.03
N HIS A 456 -0.20 15.07 26.00
CA HIS A 456 -1.40 15.10 25.19
C HIS A 456 -2.65 14.78 26.02
N GLY A 457 -3.78 15.46 25.75
CA GLY A 457 -5.03 15.27 26.50
C GLY A 457 -5.46 13.81 26.59
N PHE A 458 -5.47 13.11 25.44
CA PHE A 458 -5.84 11.69 25.37
C PHE A 458 -4.94 10.77 26.23
N TRP A 459 -3.65 11.08 26.34
CA TRP A 459 -2.78 10.32 27.25
C TRP A 459 -3.15 10.56 28.71
N ARG A 460 -3.41 11.82 29.06
CA ARG A 460 -3.81 12.19 30.45
C ARG A 460 -5.13 11.54 30.85
N ASP A 461 -6.11 11.52 29.93
CA ASP A 461 -7.40 10.86 30.14
C ASP A 461 -7.20 9.36 30.40
N GLY A 462 -6.34 8.69 29.62
CA GLY A 462 -6.00 7.29 29.84
C GLY A 462 -5.34 7.02 31.19
N VAL A 463 -4.42 7.91 31.63
CA VAL A 463 -3.80 7.82 32.95
C VAL A 463 -4.85 8.02 34.07
N ALA A 464 -5.75 8.97 33.92
CA ALA A 464 -6.85 9.19 34.86
C ALA A 464 -7.77 7.95 34.94
N PHE A 465 -8.10 7.33 33.81
CA PHE A 465 -8.84 6.06 33.79
C PHE A 465 -8.08 4.93 34.50
N ARG A 466 -6.76 4.83 34.30
CA ARG A 466 -5.93 3.83 34.98
C ARG A 466 -5.98 3.97 36.50
N GLN A 467 -6.03 5.20 37.00
CA GLN A 467 -6.04 5.53 38.42
C GLN A 467 -7.45 5.45 39.04
N GLY A 468 -8.51 5.58 38.24
CA GLY A 468 -9.88 5.54 38.70
C GLY A 468 -10.36 4.14 39.08
N ASP A 469 -11.57 4.02 39.65
CA ASP A 469 -12.10 2.73 40.13
C ASP A 469 -12.88 1.95 39.07
N ARG A 470 -13.38 2.61 38.03
CA ARG A 470 -14.24 1.99 37.02
C ARG A 470 -13.42 1.06 36.09
N ARG A 471 -13.84 -0.19 36.00
CA ARG A 471 -13.24 -1.15 35.07
C ARG A 471 -13.60 -0.84 33.61
N VAL A 472 -14.85 -0.47 33.34
CA VAL A 472 -15.35 -0.15 31.99
C VAL A 472 -15.41 1.36 31.82
N VAL A 473 -14.68 1.87 30.82
CA VAL A 473 -14.63 3.28 30.47
C VAL A 473 -15.12 3.48 29.03
N VAL A 474 -15.89 4.53 28.80
CA VAL A 474 -16.43 4.90 27.49
C VAL A 474 -15.73 6.17 27.05
N HIS A 475 -15.15 6.15 25.85
CA HIS A 475 -14.42 7.29 25.30
C HIS A 475 -14.51 7.27 23.77
N ASP A 476 -14.37 8.43 23.14
CA ASP A 476 -14.39 8.60 21.69
C ASP A 476 -13.00 8.42 21.02
N ASN A 477 -11.95 8.31 21.83
CA ASN A 477 -10.59 8.06 21.39
C ASN A 477 -10.12 6.67 21.81
N ALA A 478 -9.71 5.85 20.85
CA ALA A 478 -9.30 4.48 21.07
C ALA A 478 -7.75 4.28 21.07
N GLY A 479 -6.98 5.28 20.68
CA GLY A 479 -5.53 5.17 20.55
C GLY A 479 -4.78 5.44 21.85
N LEU A 480 -4.28 6.66 22.01
CA LEU A 480 -3.51 7.10 23.18
C LEU A 480 -4.22 6.87 24.50
N THR A 481 -5.52 7.18 24.56
CA THR A 481 -6.33 6.98 25.76
C THR A 481 -6.35 5.52 26.21
N ALA A 482 -6.62 4.60 25.28
CA ALA A 482 -6.66 3.18 25.61
C ALA A 482 -5.29 2.63 25.99
N TYR A 483 -4.24 3.01 25.24
CA TYR A 483 -2.89 2.57 25.53
C TYR A 483 -2.43 3.03 26.93
N ALA A 484 -2.67 4.31 27.27
CA ALA A 484 -2.32 4.86 28.57
C ALA A 484 -3.17 4.30 29.72
N ALA A 485 -4.44 3.91 29.47
CA ALA A 485 -5.30 3.27 30.46
C ALA A 485 -4.80 1.88 30.89
N GLY A 486 -4.04 1.20 30.06
CA GLY A 486 -3.42 -0.09 30.39
C GLY A 486 -4.40 -1.27 30.29
N PRO A 487 -3.93 -2.50 30.64
CA PRO A 487 -4.66 -3.74 30.40
C PRO A 487 -5.86 -3.96 31.34
N THR A 488 -5.87 -3.34 32.50
CA THR A 488 -6.93 -3.51 33.52
C THR A 488 -8.22 -2.78 33.18
N ARG A 489 -8.20 -1.88 32.19
CA ARG A 489 -9.35 -1.10 31.77
C ARG A 489 -9.93 -1.64 30.48
N HIS A 490 -11.22 -1.90 30.47
CA HIS A 490 -11.99 -2.22 29.27
C HIS A 490 -12.48 -0.90 28.65
N LEU A 491 -11.94 -0.53 27.50
CA LEU A 491 -12.32 0.69 26.82
C LEU A 491 -13.37 0.38 25.75
N VAL A 492 -14.51 1.04 25.84
CA VAL A 492 -15.56 1.07 24.82
C VAL A 492 -15.39 2.34 24.00
N ASP A 493 -14.98 2.19 22.76
CA ASP A 493 -14.89 3.32 21.84
C ASP A 493 -16.25 3.55 21.14
N THR A 494 -16.74 4.80 21.19
CA THR A 494 -18.06 5.13 20.66
C THR A 494 -18.16 5.03 19.14
N ALA A 495 -17.03 5.09 18.41
CA ALA A 495 -17.00 4.85 16.96
C ALA A 495 -17.15 3.36 16.61
N GLY A 496 -17.06 2.46 17.61
CA GLY A 496 -17.20 1.01 17.43
C GLY A 496 -16.00 0.35 16.74
N LEU A 497 -14.85 1.03 16.62
CA LEU A 497 -13.68 0.45 15.95
C LEU A 497 -13.15 -0.77 16.68
N THR A 498 -13.24 -0.74 18.02
CA THR A 498 -12.69 -1.76 18.93
C THR A 498 -13.77 -2.55 19.66
N ASP A 499 -15.03 -2.12 19.59
CA ASP A 499 -16.17 -2.73 20.27
C ASP A 499 -17.01 -3.61 19.32
N PRO A 500 -17.24 -4.90 19.64
CA PRO A 500 -17.91 -5.82 18.73
C PRO A 500 -19.41 -5.56 18.56
N LEU A 501 -20.09 -5.01 19.58
CA LEU A 501 -21.52 -4.67 19.49
C LEU A 501 -21.69 -3.37 18.72
N LEU A 502 -21.01 -2.30 19.15
CA LEU A 502 -21.16 -0.99 18.52
C LEU A 502 -20.78 -1.00 17.05
N ALA A 503 -19.78 -1.79 16.65
CA ALA A 503 -19.40 -1.93 15.23
C ALA A 503 -20.55 -2.38 14.32
N ARG A 504 -21.54 -3.07 14.88
CA ARG A 504 -22.69 -3.65 14.16
C ARG A 504 -23.98 -2.84 14.26
N LEU A 505 -23.94 -1.77 15.06
CA LEU A 505 -25.06 -0.84 15.17
C LEU A 505 -24.89 0.29 14.16
N PRO A 506 -25.96 0.72 13.46
CA PRO A 506 -25.90 1.88 12.59
C PRO A 506 -25.65 3.13 13.46
N PRO A 507 -24.70 3.99 13.09
CA PRO A 507 -24.59 5.30 13.74
C PRO A 507 -25.81 6.14 13.39
N PRO A 508 -26.30 7.00 14.29
CA PRO A 508 -27.35 7.93 13.96
C PRO A 508 -26.89 8.85 12.81
N TYR A 509 -27.72 8.98 11.79
CA TYR A 509 -27.41 9.88 10.69
C TYR A 509 -27.37 11.32 11.17
N ARG A 510 -26.27 12.00 10.84
CA ARG A 510 -26.07 13.43 11.12
C ARG A 510 -25.68 14.12 9.81
N ARG A 511 -26.16 15.35 9.59
CA ARG A 511 -25.79 16.12 8.40
C ARG A 511 -24.30 16.51 8.36
N ASP A 512 -23.67 16.64 9.52
CA ASP A 512 -22.26 16.95 9.77
C ASP A 512 -21.41 15.69 10.00
N TRP A 513 -21.81 14.56 9.39
CA TRP A 513 -21.05 13.31 9.53
C TRP A 513 -19.60 13.47 9.02
N ARG A 514 -18.69 12.81 9.71
CA ARG A 514 -17.28 12.76 9.33
C ARG A 514 -16.87 11.31 9.14
N ILE A 515 -16.19 11.03 8.02
CA ILE A 515 -15.72 9.67 7.72
C ILE A 515 -14.82 9.15 8.84
N GLY A 516 -15.04 7.91 9.28
CA GLY A 516 -14.26 7.30 10.36
C GLY A 516 -14.62 7.78 11.77
N HIS A 517 -15.46 8.83 11.95
CA HIS A 517 -15.82 9.42 13.25
C HIS A 517 -17.34 9.44 13.47
N MET A 518 -17.98 8.31 13.24
CA MET A 518 -19.43 8.16 13.43
C MET A 518 -19.71 7.48 14.76
N SER A 519 -19.88 8.29 15.81
CA SER A 519 -20.18 7.79 17.15
C SER A 519 -21.57 7.19 17.25
N ARG A 520 -21.68 6.12 18.03
CA ARG A 520 -22.89 5.39 18.33
C ARG A 520 -23.26 5.56 19.78
N PRO A 521 -24.55 5.77 20.10
CA PRO A 521 -24.99 5.80 21.49
C PRO A 521 -24.77 4.45 22.15
N LEU A 522 -24.40 4.47 23.42
CA LEU A 522 -24.25 3.25 24.19
C LEU A 522 -25.65 2.68 24.51
N PRO A 523 -25.95 1.42 24.13
CA PRO A 523 -27.24 0.81 24.47
C PRO A 523 -27.47 0.70 25.97
N ALA A 524 -28.74 0.86 26.40
CA ALA A 524 -29.11 0.71 27.80
C ALA A 524 -28.76 -0.70 28.33
N GLY A 525 -28.17 -0.75 29.52
CA GLY A 525 -27.68 -1.99 30.12
C GLY A 525 -26.34 -2.53 29.57
N TYR A 526 -25.74 -1.85 28.56
CA TYR A 526 -24.50 -2.38 27.95
C TYR A 526 -23.27 -2.22 28.85
N ARG A 527 -23.12 -1.08 29.52
CA ARG A 527 -22.03 -0.88 30.49
C ARG A 527 -22.08 -1.91 31.60
N GLU A 528 -23.24 -2.10 32.19
CA GLU A 528 -23.49 -3.08 33.24
C GLU A 528 -23.20 -4.50 32.78
N THR A 529 -23.55 -4.80 31.53
CA THR A 529 -23.21 -6.07 30.87
C THR A 529 -21.70 -6.31 30.85
N LEU A 530 -20.92 -5.30 30.46
CA LEU A 530 -19.46 -5.40 30.40
C LEU A 530 -18.81 -5.46 31.79
N GLU A 531 -19.37 -4.75 32.77
CA GLU A 531 -18.88 -4.72 34.16
C GLU A 531 -19.15 -6.03 34.90
N THR A 532 -20.35 -6.58 34.77
CA THR A 532 -20.76 -7.80 35.48
C THR A 532 -20.45 -9.10 34.73
N GLY A 533 -20.34 -9.02 33.40
CA GLY A 533 -20.23 -10.20 32.50
C GLY A 533 -21.60 -10.85 32.20
N GLU A 534 -22.68 -10.44 32.86
CA GLU A 534 -24.04 -10.89 32.59
C GLU A 534 -24.68 -10.00 31.52
N ASN A 535 -25.40 -10.59 30.58
CA ASN A 535 -26.06 -9.83 29.51
C ASN A 535 -27.30 -9.09 30.03
N ARG A 536 -27.12 -7.84 30.42
CA ARG A 536 -28.13 -6.93 30.99
C ARG A 536 -28.70 -5.92 30.01
N LEU A 537 -28.46 -6.13 28.70
CA LEU A 537 -29.03 -5.28 27.66
C LEU A 537 -30.57 -5.28 27.76
N GLU A 538 -31.17 -4.10 27.73
CA GLU A 538 -32.63 -3.94 27.85
C GLU A 538 -33.35 -4.40 26.57
N ASP A 539 -32.83 -4.04 25.39
CA ASP A 539 -33.41 -4.46 24.10
C ASP A 539 -33.20 -5.97 23.88
N PRO A 540 -34.28 -6.77 23.73
CA PRO A 540 -34.18 -8.22 23.53
C PRO A 540 -33.39 -8.60 22.28
N ARG A 541 -33.46 -7.79 21.21
CA ARG A 541 -32.73 -8.05 19.95
C ARG A 541 -31.23 -7.85 20.14
N LEU A 542 -30.85 -6.78 20.82
CA LEU A 542 -29.46 -6.53 21.16
C LEU A 542 -28.92 -7.54 22.16
N ARG A 543 -29.75 -8.01 23.07
CA ARG A 543 -29.43 -9.07 24.03
C ARG A 543 -29.10 -10.39 23.30
N GLU A 544 -29.90 -10.76 22.31
CA GLU A 544 -29.65 -11.95 21.48
C GLU A 544 -28.36 -11.78 20.66
N LEU A 545 -28.21 -10.65 19.95
CA LEU A 545 -27.00 -10.35 19.15
C LEU A 545 -25.75 -10.40 20.01
N TYR A 546 -25.77 -9.74 21.17
CA TYR A 546 -24.63 -9.72 22.07
C TYR A 546 -24.31 -11.09 22.67
N GLY A 547 -25.33 -11.92 22.97
CA GLY A 547 -25.11 -13.30 23.39
C GLY A 547 -24.32 -14.13 22.35
N ARG A 548 -24.63 -13.97 21.06
CA ARG A 548 -23.84 -14.57 19.97
C ARG A 548 -22.42 -13.98 19.90
N LEU A 549 -22.27 -12.66 20.06
CA LEU A 549 -20.97 -12.00 20.07
C LEU A 549 -20.11 -12.45 21.26
N GLN A 550 -20.69 -12.64 22.45
CA GLN A 550 -19.98 -13.18 23.61
C GLN A 550 -19.42 -14.59 23.32
N LEU A 551 -20.20 -15.48 22.69
CA LEU A 551 -19.70 -16.79 22.28
C LEU A 551 -18.52 -16.68 21.32
N VAL A 552 -18.61 -15.80 20.32
CA VAL A 552 -17.53 -15.62 19.33
C VAL A 552 -16.27 -15.03 19.95
N THR A 553 -16.42 -13.97 20.76
CA THR A 553 -15.27 -13.21 21.27
C THR A 553 -14.65 -13.81 22.54
N ARG A 554 -15.43 -14.56 23.35
CA ARG A 554 -15.00 -15.06 24.66
C ARG A 554 -15.10 -16.58 24.81
N GLY A 555 -15.91 -17.27 23.99
CA GLY A 555 -16.11 -18.72 24.03
C GLY A 555 -14.85 -19.51 23.69
N SER A 556 -14.83 -20.82 24.01
CA SER A 556 -13.75 -21.72 23.64
C SER A 556 -13.56 -21.78 22.11
N LEU A 557 -12.31 -21.70 21.62
CA LEU A 557 -12.00 -21.47 20.21
C LEU A 557 -12.67 -22.48 19.25
N LEU A 558 -12.71 -23.76 19.61
CA LEU A 558 -13.21 -24.85 18.78
C LEU A 558 -14.55 -25.42 19.28
N SER A 559 -15.26 -24.73 20.21
CA SER A 559 -16.56 -25.22 20.66
C SER A 559 -17.60 -25.13 19.54
N TRP A 560 -18.52 -26.11 19.52
CA TRP A 560 -19.56 -26.19 18.49
C TRP A 560 -20.52 -24.99 18.56
N GLU A 561 -20.82 -24.52 19.77
CA GLU A 561 -21.65 -23.34 20.02
C GLU A 561 -21.03 -22.09 19.40
N ARG A 562 -19.71 -21.92 19.57
CA ARG A 562 -18.98 -20.81 18.97
C ARG A 562 -18.97 -20.88 17.44
N LEU A 563 -18.73 -22.05 16.86
CA LEU A 563 -18.75 -22.24 15.40
C LEU A 563 -20.13 -21.93 14.81
N ARG A 564 -21.21 -22.35 15.48
CA ARG A 564 -22.59 -21.99 15.09
C ARG A 564 -22.83 -20.49 15.18
N ALA A 565 -22.34 -19.83 16.26
CA ALA A 565 -22.48 -18.39 16.42
C ALA A 565 -21.70 -17.62 15.33
N ILE A 566 -20.48 -18.07 14.98
CA ILE A 566 -19.71 -17.52 13.85
C ILE A 566 -20.52 -17.65 12.54
N TYR A 567 -21.03 -18.82 12.24
CA TYR A 567 -21.83 -19.05 11.03
C TYR A 567 -23.06 -18.12 10.99
N ALA A 568 -23.82 -18.04 12.08
CA ALA A 568 -25.00 -17.18 12.19
C ALA A 568 -24.66 -15.69 11.99
N LEU A 569 -23.55 -15.22 12.59
CA LEU A 569 -23.11 -13.82 12.39
C LEU A 569 -22.73 -13.50 10.94
N HIS A 570 -22.25 -14.48 10.16
CA HIS A 570 -21.92 -14.26 8.75
C HIS A 570 -23.13 -14.37 7.82
N THR A 571 -24.16 -15.13 8.20
CA THR A 571 -25.35 -15.36 7.37
C THR A 571 -26.51 -14.44 7.69
N ASP A 572 -26.74 -14.13 9.00
CA ASP A 572 -27.90 -13.39 9.48
C ASP A 572 -27.60 -11.91 9.80
N SER A 573 -26.34 -11.57 10.12
CA SER A 573 -25.99 -10.32 10.80
C SER A 573 -26.15 -9.04 9.95
N PHE A 574 -26.03 -9.12 8.64
CA PHE A 574 -26.24 -7.96 7.76
C PHE A 574 -27.71 -7.54 7.68
N ASN A 575 -28.65 -8.48 7.92
CA ASN A 575 -30.08 -8.25 7.85
C ASN A 575 -30.70 -7.87 9.22
N ALA A 576 -30.15 -8.36 10.34
CA ALA A 576 -30.70 -8.12 11.67
C ALA A 576 -30.42 -6.69 12.16
N ALA A 577 -29.22 -6.15 11.91
CA ALA A 577 -28.88 -4.77 12.28
C ALA A 577 -29.69 -3.72 11.49
N LYS A 578 -29.94 -3.96 10.18
CA LYS A 578 -30.83 -3.11 9.37
C LYS A 578 -32.29 -3.15 9.81
N LYS A 579 -32.75 -4.24 10.43
CA LYS A 579 -34.13 -4.38 10.94
C LYS A 579 -34.29 -3.83 12.37
N ALA A 580 -33.19 -3.52 13.05
CA ALA A 580 -33.21 -2.99 14.42
C ALA A 580 -33.17 -1.46 14.49
N SER A 581 -33.10 -0.75 13.36
CA SER A 581 -33.29 0.71 13.33
C SER A 581 -34.78 1.03 13.51
N PRO A 582 -35.14 1.96 14.44
CA PRO A 582 -36.50 2.42 14.59
C PRO A 582 -37.00 3.17 13.36
#